data_72082f3d9ce644dc15cfda1fdc690da2
#
_entry.id   72082f3d9ce644dc15cfda1fdc690da2
#
_cell.length_a   1.000
_cell.length_b   1.000
_cell.length_c   1.000
_cell.angle_alpha   90.00
_cell.angle_beta   90.00
_cell.angle_gamma   90.00
#
_symmetry.space_group_name_H-M   'P 1'
#
loop_
_entity.id
_entity.type
_entity.pdbx_description
1 polymer ?
#
loop_
_entity_poly.entity_id
_entity_poly.type
_entity_poly.pdbx_seq_one_letter_code
_entity_poly.pdbx_strand_id
1 'polypeptide(L)'
;MSVLFEPVTLGELKLANRIVMAPMTRSRALADAIPGSDMVEYYRQRAGAGLIIAEGTAPSACGLGYCRTPAIYSAEQIAGWQRVTEAVHAEGGRIVLQLMHVGRAASQHNKPAGAATVAPSALRANTQVFSDSHGLVDTDEPQALTAQGIQEVIEHYRQAALNARKAGFDGVELHCTSGYLPMQFMASGSNRRNDAYGGDAAGRVRFAKEVIEAMAGAIGAGRVGFRLCPGNPYNDIDDLEPAQTAAALCEAVAPLPLAYLHIMRSPLQGLDAFELARQHSPHALILNDSFDGPSANAALASGEGAAVSFGRHFIANPDLVERLRHGRALSRFDRKTLYTPGKAGYTDYPTWQAVAQEVAQ
;
A
#
# COMPACT_ATOMS: atom_id res chain seq x y z
N MET A 1 10.04 28.57 7.24
CA MET A 1 9.17 27.54 7.91
C MET A 1 9.25 26.27 7.09
N SER A 2 9.13 25.11 7.71
CA SER A 2 9.24 23.82 6.98
C SER A 2 7.91 23.51 6.32
N VAL A 3 7.89 23.41 4.99
CA VAL A 3 6.72 23.05 4.16
C VAL A 3 6.13 21.68 4.56
N LEU A 4 6.96 20.81 5.14
CA LEU A 4 6.57 19.46 5.56
C LEU A 4 5.40 19.45 6.57
N PHE A 5 5.26 20.52 7.37
CA PHE A 5 4.21 20.64 8.40
C PHE A 5 3.02 21.51 7.99
N GLU A 6 3.00 21.99 6.75
CA GLU A 6 1.89 22.75 6.21
C GLU A 6 0.75 21.84 5.74
N PRO A 7 -0.51 22.27 5.83
CA PRO A 7 -1.61 21.50 5.30
C PRO A 7 -1.54 21.35 3.78
N VAL A 8 -2.15 20.29 3.26
CA VAL A 8 -2.28 20.02 1.83
C VAL A 8 -3.59 19.30 1.55
N THR A 9 -4.12 19.48 0.34
CA THR A 9 -5.30 18.73 -0.13
C THR A 9 -4.88 17.81 -1.28
N LEU A 10 -5.18 16.53 -1.17
CA LEU A 10 -4.97 15.51 -2.19
C LEU A 10 -6.34 14.99 -2.66
N GLY A 11 -6.82 15.42 -3.82
CA GLY A 11 -8.19 15.16 -4.24
C GLY A 11 -9.21 15.68 -3.22
N GLU A 12 -9.98 14.76 -2.59
CA GLU A 12 -10.92 15.10 -1.50
C GLU A 12 -10.31 14.98 -0.10
N LEU A 13 -9.05 14.54 0.02
CA LEU A 13 -8.37 14.31 1.30
C LEU A 13 -7.70 15.60 1.78
N LYS A 14 -8.20 16.16 2.89
CA LYS A 14 -7.62 17.34 3.56
C LYS A 14 -6.68 16.89 4.67
N LEU A 15 -5.39 17.15 4.52
CA LEU A 15 -4.33 16.70 5.42
C LEU A 15 -3.79 17.87 6.24
N ALA A 16 -3.55 17.64 7.54
CA ALA A 16 -3.02 18.64 8.46
C ALA A 16 -1.51 18.93 8.26
N ASN A 17 -0.80 18.00 7.64
CA ASN A 17 0.61 18.12 7.29
C ASN A 17 0.92 17.21 6.09
N ARG A 18 2.13 17.30 5.53
CA ARG A 18 2.56 16.56 4.33
C ARG A 18 3.36 15.30 4.62
N ILE A 19 3.32 14.82 5.86
CA ILE A 19 3.97 13.59 6.29
C ILE A 19 2.97 12.44 6.19
N VAL A 20 3.24 11.47 5.34
CA VAL A 20 2.38 10.31 5.12
C VAL A 20 3.01 9.07 5.73
N MET A 21 2.24 8.28 6.47
CA MET A 21 2.65 6.93 6.85
C MET A 21 2.46 5.99 5.67
N ALA A 22 3.56 5.48 5.12
CA ALA A 22 3.52 4.51 4.02
C ALA A 22 2.90 3.17 4.47
N PRO A 23 2.21 2.45 3.57
CA PRO A 23 1.65 1.14 3.88
C PRO A 23 2.74 0.12 4.16
N MET A 24 2.60 -0.61 5.25
CA MET A 24 3.57 -1.63 5.69
C MET A 24 2.83 -2.83 6.25
N THR A 25 2.97 -3.99 5.63
CA THR A 25 2.50 -5.26 6.19
C THR A 25 3.20 -5.54 7.51
N ARG A 26 2.43 -5.78 8.57
CA ARG A 26 2.96 -6.06 9.91
C ARG A 26 2.56 -7.45 10.43
N SER A 27 1.71 -8.18 9.72
CA SER A 27 1.30 -9.55 10.06
C SER A 27 0.71 -9.68 11.48
N ARG A 28 -0.23 -8.81 11.86
CA ARG A 28 -0.90 -8.78 13.16
C ARG A 28 -2.42 -8.95 13.11
N ALA A 29 -3.01 -9.22 11.93
CA ALA A 29 -4.41 -9.57 11.87
C ALA A 29 -4.68 -10.88 12.66
N LEU A 30 -5.86 -10.98 13.22
CA LEU A 30 -6.36 -12.18 13.90
C LEU A 30 -6.71 -13.27 12.88
N ALA A 31 -7.21 -14.40 13.36
CA ALA A 31 -7.79 -15.42 12.50
C ALA A 31 -8.82 -14.80 11.54
N ASP A 32 -9.04 -15.45 10.40
CA ASP A 32 -9.96 -14.99 9.34
C ASP A 32 -9.65 -13.57 8.81
N ALA A 33 -8.36 -13.18 8.90
CA ALA A 33 -7.86 -11.88 8.41
C ALA A 33 -8.58 -10.66 9.03
N ILE A 34 -9.02 -10.77 10.29
CA ILE A 34 -9.77 -9.72 11.00
C ILE A 34 -8.81 -8.76 11.72
N PRO A 35 -8.93 -7.43 11.54
CA PRO A 35 -8.18 -6.46 12.34
C PRO A 35 -8.51 -6.55 13.83
N GLY A 36 -7.49 -6.79 14.67
CA GLY A 36 -7.62 -6.90 16.12
C GLY A 36 -7.33 -5.60 16.87
N SER A 37 -7.43 -5.64 18.21
CA SER A 37 -7.18 -4.50 19.09
C SER A 37 -5.75 -3.93 18.98
N ASP A 38 -4.76 -4.78 18.72
CA ASP A 38 -3.38 -4.32 18.53
C ASP A 38 -3.23 -3.47 17.27
N MET A 39 -3.99 -3.78 16.19
CA MET A 39 -4.04 -2.95 14.99
C MET A 39 -4.73 -1.62 15.26
N VAL A 40 -5.82 -1.61 16.05
CA VAL A 40 -6.48 -0.37 16.49
C VAL A 40 -5.48 0.56 17.17
N GLU A 41 -4.77 0.05 18.17
CA GLU A 41 -3.78 0.84 18.92
C GLU A 41 -2.61 1.30 18.04
N TYR A 42 -2.09 0.43 17.16
CA TYR A 42 -0.99 0.75 16.26
C TYR A 42 -1.28 1.96 15.36
N TYR A 43 -2.46 1.97 14.73
CA TYR A 43 -2.84 3.07 13.86
C TYR A 43 -3.24 4.33 14.65
N ARG A 44 -3.91 4.19 15.80
CA ARG A 44 -4.23 5.29 16.70
C ARG A 44 -2.98 6.06 17.13
N GLN A 45 -1.92 5.35 17.55
CA GLN A 45 -0.65 5.96 17.98
C GLN A 45 0.00 6.81 16.87
N ARG A 46 -0.32 6.57 15.60
CA ARG A 46 0.28 7.22 14.43
C ARG A 46 -0.64 8.24 13.77
N ALA A 47 -1.76 8.57 14.40
CA ALA A 47 -2.78 9.49 13.88
C ALA A 47 -2.28 10.93 13.66
N GLY A 48 -1.14 11.32 14.24
CA GLY A 48 -0.47 12.60 13.95
C GLY A 48 0.09 12.74 12.54
N ALA A 49 0.22 11.63 11.76
CA ALA A 49 0.53 11.71 10.35
C ALA A 49 -0.55 12.48 9.59
N GLY A 50 -0.17 13.27 8.57
CA GLY A 50 -1.12 13.94 7.69
C GLY A 50 -2.07 12.94 7.02
N LEU A 51 -1.53 11.78 6.63
CA LEU A 51 -2.29 10.64 6.11
C LEU A 51 -1.65 9.34 6.58
N ILE A 52 -2.45 8.40 7.02
CA ILE A 52 -2.06 6.99 7.19
C ILE A 52 -2.55 6.23 5.95
N ILE A 53 -1.63 5.52 5.27
CA ILE A 53 -2.01 4.49 4.32
C ILE A 53 -1.86 3.16 5.05
N ALA A 54 -2.99 2.52 5.35
CA ALA A 54 -3.00 1.26 6.09
C ALA A 54 -2.39 0.13 5.25
N GLU A 55 -1.90 -0.90 5.94
CA GLU A 55 -1.22 -2.04 5.32
C GLU A 55 -2.03 -2.72 4.21
N GLY A 56 -1.32 -3.39 3.30
CA GLY A 56 -1.91 -4.15 2.22
C GLY A 56 -2.99 -5.12 2.70
N THR A 57 -4.22 -4.91 2.22
CA THR A 57 -5.45 -5.57 2.67
C THR A 57 -6.12 -6.28 1.52
N ALA A 58 -6.43 -7.57 1.70
CA ALA A 58 -6.97 -8.39 0.63
C ALA A 58 -8.42 -8.00 0.29
N PRO A 59 -8.75 -7.79 -1.02
CA PRO A 59 -10.10 -7.50 -1.48
C PRO A 59 -11.02 -8.72 -1.50
N SER A 60 -10.45 -9.93 -1.47
CA SER A 60 -11.15 -11.21 -1.51
C SER A 60 -10.29 -12.32 -0.92
N ALA A 61 -10.85 -13.52 -0.70
CA ALA A 61 -10.12 -14.69 -0.22
C ALA A 61 -8.95 -15.08 -1.15
N CYS A 62 -9.14 -14.97 -2.46
CA CYS A 62 -8.08 -15.24 -3.45
C CYS A 62 -6.92 -14.23 -3.36
N GLY A 63 -7.17 -13.04 -2.84
CA GLY A 63 -6.18 -11.97 -2.66
C GLY A 63 -5.22 -12.20 -1.50
N LEU A 64 -5.50 -13.09 -0.57
CA LEU A 64 -4.62 -13.47 0.53
C LEU A 64 -3.45 -14.34 0.05
N GLY A 65 -2.34 -14.35 0.80
CA GLY A 65 -1.17 -15.19 0.49
C GLY A 65 -0.06 -15.11 1.53
N TYR A 66 -0.16 -14.17 2.47
CA TYR A 66 0.75 -14.05 3.61
C TYR A 66 0.03 -14.33 4.93
N CYS A 67 0.77 -14.84 5.91
CA CYS A 67 0.20 -15.11 7.23
C CYS A 67 -0.22 -13.82 7.94
N ARG A 68 -1.33 -13.86 8.66
CA ARG A 68 -1.84 -12.81 9.52
C ARG A 68 -1.95 -11.43 8.84
N THR A 69 -2.24 -11.40 7.53
CA THR A 69 -2.57 -10.16 6.81
C THR A 69 -4.07 -9.92 6.84
N PRO A 70 -4.51 -8.66 6.91
CA PRO A 70 -5.93 -8.34 6.97
C PRO A 70 -6.63 -8.43 5.61
N ALA A 71 -7.95 -8.53 5.66
CA ALA A 71 -8.83 -8.45 4.49
C ALA A 71 -10.03 -7.55 4.75
N ILE A 72 -10.90 -7.33 3.72
CA ILE A 72 -12.06 -6.43 3.82
C ILE A 72 -13.29 -6.93 3.04
N TYR A 73 -13.47 -8.23 2.93
CA TYR A 73 -14.58 -8.82 2.18
C TYR A 73 -15.69 -9.42 3.07
N SER A 74 -15.45 -9.61 4.39
CA SER A 74 -16.48 -10.10 5.32
C SER A 74 -17.00 -8.99 6.25
N ALA A 75 -18.15 -9.23 6.86
CA ALA A 75 -18.75 -8.30 7.83
C ALA A 75 -17.86 -8.10 9.06
N GLU A 76 -17.22 -9.17 9.55
CA GLU A 76 -16.34 -9.16 10.71
C GLU A 76 -15.04 -8.38 10.42
N GLN A 77 -14.49 -8.52 9.21
CA GLN A 77 -13.32 -7.76 8.76
C GLN A 77 -13.65 -6.27 8.66
N ILE A 78 -14.81 -5.92 8.10
CA ILE A 78 -15.31 -4.53 8.01
C ILE A 78 -15.47 -3.94 9.42
N ALA A 79 -16.10 -4.67 10.34
CA ALA A 79 -16.26 -4.23 11.74
C ALA A 79 -14.91 -4.10 12.47
N GLY A 80 -13.93 -4.97 12.16
CA GLY A 80 -12.56 -4.85 12.65
C GLY A 80 -11.90 -3.56 12.21
N TRP A 81 -11.98 -3.24 10.92
CA TRP A 81 -11.45 -2.02 10.35
C TRP A 81 -12.19 -0.76 10.83
N GLN A 82 -13.49 -0.83 11.07
CA GLN A 82 -14.27 0.28 11.61
C GLN A 82 -13.71 0.76 12.96
N ARG A 83 -13.34 -0.16 13.85
CA ARG A 83 -12.69 0.20 15.12
C ARG A 83 -11.35 0.92 14.92
N VAL A 84 -10.60 0.55 13.87
CA VAL A 84 -9.32 1.20 13.53
C VAL A 84 -9.58 2.64 13.05
N THR A 85 -10.49 2.84 12.11
CA THR A 85 -10.80 4.16 11.54
C THR A 85 -11.38 5.10 12.60
N GLU A 86 -12.28 4.61 13.44
CA GLU A 86 -12.86 5.36 14.57
C GLU A 86 -11.75 5.85 15.52
N ALA A 87 -10.80 4.98 15.88
CA ALA A 87 -9.70 5.34 16.77
C ALA A 87 -8.75 6.39 16.16
N VAL A 88 -8.47 6.28 14.85
CA VAL A 88 -7.62 7.27 14.14
C VAL A 88 -8.36 8.61 14.02
N HIS A 89 -9.65 8.59 13.66
CA HIS A 89 -10.46 9.81 13.52
C HIS A 89 -10.69 10.51 14.87
N ALA A 90 -10.82 9.77 15.97
CA ALA A 90 -10.92 10.34 17.31
C ALA A 90 -9.69 11.18 17.70
N GLU A 91 -8.51 10.84 17.17
CA GLU A 91 -7.26 11.61 17.32
C GLU A 91 -7.11 12.72 16.24
N GLY A 92 -8.11 12.92 15.39
CA GLY A 92 -8.10 13.91 14.29
C GLY A 92 -7.34 13.47 13.03
N GLY A 93 -6.84 12.23 12.97
CA GLY A 93 -6.07 11.67 11.85
C GLY A 93 -6.92 11.41 10.60
N ARG A 94 -6.23 11.09 9.49
CA ARG A 94 -6.83 10.64 8.23
C ARG A 94 -6.22 9.31 7.85
N ILE A 95 -7.06 8.38 7.34
CA ILE A 95 -6.61 7.03 7.02
C ILE A 95 -7.28 6.52 5.73
N VAL A 96 -6.47 5.99 4.81
CA VAL A 96 -6.92 5.28 3.60
C VAL A 96 -6.45 3.84 3.66
N LEU A 97 -7.15 2.94 2.97
CA LEU A 97 -6.85 1.51 2.94
C LEU A 97 -6.09 1.14 1.68
N GLN A 98 -4.90 0.54 1.80
CA GLN A 98 -4.25 -0.04 0.64
C GLN A 98 -4.90 -1.38 0.27
N LEU A 99 -5.47 -1.49 -0.92
CA LEU A 99 -6.04 -2.73 -1.46
C LEU A 99 -4.95 -3.52 -2.19
N MET A 100 -4.71 -4.74 -1.75
CA MET A 100 -3.62 -5.60 -2.20
C MET A 100 -4.11 -7.02 -2.46
N HIS A 101 -4.06 -7.46 -3.71
CA HIS A 101 -4.24 -8.85 -4.11
C HIS A 101 -2.88 -9.43 -4.46
N VAL A 102 -2.40 -10.41 -3.72
CA VAL A 102 -1.01 -10.89 -3.87
C VAL A 102 -0.74 -11.65 -5.17
N GLY A 103 -1.80 -12.10 -5.86
CA GLY A 103 -1.64 -12.85 -7.12
C GLY A 103 -0.84 -14.14 -6.91
N ARG A 104 0.21 -14.35 -7.72
CA ARG A 104 1.11 -15.52 -7.67
C ARG A 104 2.10 -15.52 -6.50
N ALA A 105 2.21 -14.40 -5.76
CA ALA A 105 3.07 -14.32 -4.57
C ALA A 105 2.35 -14.90 -3.34
N ALA A 106 1.90 -16.15 -3.41
CA ALA A 106 1.04 -16.78 -2.44
C ALA A 106 1.40 -18.25 -2.19
N SER A 107 0.98 -18.75 -1.02
CA SER A 107 0.90 -20.17 -0.73
C SER A 107 -0.46 -20.54 -0.15
N GLN A 108 -0.99 -21.72 -0.48
CA GLN A 108 -2.24 -22.28 0.07
C GLN A 108 -2.20 -22.40 1.60
N HIS A 109 -1.01 -22.53 2.19
CA HIS A 109 -0.83 -22.54 3.65
C HIS A 109 -1.25 -21.22 4.35
N ASN A 110 -1.41 -20.13 3.59
CA ASN A 110 -1.79 -18.80 4.09
C ASN A 110 -3.16 -18.34 3.56
N LYS A 111 -3.93 -19.23 2.95
CA LYS A 111 -5.24 -18.94 2.36
C LYS A 111 -6.36 -19.72 3.04
N PRO A 112 -7.60 -19.21 3.02
CA PRO A 112 -8.76 -20.03 3.33
C PRO A 112 -8.88 -21.24 2.40
N ALA A 113 -9.43 -22.33 2.90
CA ALA A 113 -9.66 -23.53 2.11
C ALA A 113 -10.47 -23.22 0.83
N GLY A 114 -10.01 -23.70 -0.32
CA GLY A 114 -10.66 -23.49 -1.61
C GLY A 114 -10.35 -22.16 -2.30
N ALA A 115 -9.63 -21.23 -1.67
CA ALA A 115 -9.23 -19.98 -2.30
C ALA A 115 -8.06 -20.23 -3.27
N ALA A 116 -8.29 -20.05 -4.57
CA ALA A 116 -7.29 -20.28 -5.61
C ALA A 116 -6.17 -19.24 -5.57
N THR A 117 -4.95 -19.65 -5.93
CA THR A 117 -3.87 -18.74 -6.32
C THR A 117 -4.01 -18.43 -7.80
N VAL A 118 -4.15 -17.14 -8.14
CA VAL A 118 -4.42 -16.69 -9.51
C VAL A 118 -3.40 -15.65 -9.97
N ALA A 119 -3.19 -15.58 -11.28
CA ALA A 119 -2.26 -14.65 -11.92
C ALA A 119 -2.70 -14.34 -13.36
N PRO A 120 -2.08 -13.36 -14.07
CA PRO A 120 -2.34 -13.16 -15.49
C PRO A 120 -2.00 -14.38 -16.35
N SER A 121 -0.98 -15.15 -15.95
CA SER A 121 -0.51 -16.35 -16.62
C SER A 121 -0.12 -17.41 -15.60
N ALA A 122 -0.20 -18.71 -15.94
CA ALA A 122 0.19 -19.82 -15.06
C ALA A 122 1.73 -19.91 -14.94
N LEU A 123 2.33 -18.91 -14.34
CA LEU A 123 3.76 -18.79 -14.11
C LEU A 123 4.02 -18.61 -12.62
N ARG A 124 4.54 -19.65 -11.97
CA ARG A 124 4.92 -19.61 -10.56
C ARG A 124 6.01 -18.55 -10.33
N ALA A 125 5.90 -17.79 -9.25
CA ALA A 125 6.96 -16.88 -8.83
C ALA A 125 8.11 -17.68 -8.18
N ASN A 126 9.34 -17.38 -8.58
CA ASN A 126 10.54 -17.96 -7.98
C ASN A 126 10.89 -17.22 -6.68
N THR A 127 10.03 -17.38 -5.68
CA THR A 127 10.18 -16.78 -4.35
C THR A 127 9.54 -17.67 -3.29
N GLN A 128 9.78 -17.34 -2.03
CA GLN A 128 9.20 -18.04 -0.88
C GLN A 128 8.36 -17.08 -0.04
N VAL A 129 7.34 -17.61 0.61
CA VAL A 129 6.51 -16.91 1.60
C VAL A 129 6.57 -17.65 2.93
N PHE A 130 6.46 -16.91 4.03
CA PHE A 130 6.43 -17.52 5.35
C PHE A 130 4.99 -17.93 5.71
N SER A 131 4.85 -19.12 6.26
CA SER A 131 3.62 -19.65 6.85
C SER A 131 3.85 -19.99 8.33
N ASP A 132 2.88 -19.68 9.17
CA ASP A 132 2.95 -19.99 10.61
C ASP A 132 3.03 -21.50 10.89
N SER A 133 2.45 -22.32 10.03
CA SER A 133 2.40 -23.76 10.19
C SER A 133 3.57 -24.52 9.55
N HIS A 134 4.23 -23.92 8.51
CA HIS A 134 5.22 -24.64 7.70
C HIS A 134 6.55 -23.87 7.53
N GLY A 135 6.69 -22.67 8.14
CA GLY A 135 7.87 -21.83 7.95
C GLY A 135 7.94 -21.22 6.54
N LEU A 136 9.15 -21.12 5.98
CA LEU A 136 9.33 -20.68 4.59
C LEU A 136 8.89 -21.79 3.62
N VAL A 137 7.97 -21.45 2.76
CA VAL A 137 7.41 -22.34 1.72
C VAL A 137 7.49 -21.67 0.36
N ASP A 138 7.65 -22.48 -0.67
CA ASP A 138 7.59 -21.99 -2.04
C ASP A 138 6.18 -21.47 -2.37
N THR A 139 6.09 -20.52 -3.30
CA THR A 139 4.80 -20.07 -3.82
C THR A 139 4.11 -21.17 -4.63
N ASP A 140 2.78 -21.11 -4.69
CA ASP A 140 2.00 -22.05 -5.49
C ASP A 140 2.15 -21.77 -7.00
N GLU A 141 1.87 -22.77 -7.82
CA GLU A 141 1.62 -22.57 -9.24
C GLU A 141 0.24 -21.90 -9.40
N PRO A 142 0.16 -20.70 -9.98
CA PRO A 142 -1.11 -19.99 -10.10
C PRO A 142 -1.94 -20.50 -11.27
N GLN A 143 -3.25 -20.37 -11.16
CA GLN A 143 -4.17 -20.51 -12.28
C GLN A 143 -4.19 -19.21 -13.09
N ALA A 144 -4.07 -19.31 -14.42
CA ALA A 144 -4.23 -18.16 -15.29
C ALA A 144 -5.70 -17.67 -15.26
N LEU A 145 -5.91 -16.39 -14.98
CA LEU A 145 -7.24 -15.80 -14.99
C LEU A 145 -7.85 -15.84 -16.41
N THR A 146 -9.07 -16.33 -16.52
CA THR A 146 -9.89 -16.15 -17.73
C THR A 146 -10.35 -14.69 -17.86
N ALA A 147 -10.88 -14.28 -19.01
CA ALA A 147 -11.47 -12.95 -19.16
C ALA A 147 -12.59 -12.69 -18.13
N GLN A 148 -13.44 -13.70 -17.86
CA GLN A 148 -14.46 -13.61 -16.81
C GLN A 148 -13.83 -13.50 -15.42
N GLY A 149 -12.80 -14.31 -15.10
CA GLY A 149 -12.10 -14.24 -13.82
C GLY A 149 -11.43 -12.88 -13.57
N ILE A 150 -10.96 -12.21 -14.63
CA ILE A 150 -10.46 -10.82 -14.54
C ILE A 150 -11.59 -9.88 -14.09
N GLN A 151 -12.77 -9.97 -14.70
CA GLN A 151 -13.92 -9.14 -14.34
C GLN A 151 -14.39 -9.41 -12.91
N GLU A 152 -14.35 -10.65 -12.44
CA GLU A 152 -14.67 -11.02 -11.06
C GLU A 152 -13.67 -10.39 -10.08
N VAL A 153 -12.37 -10.40 -10.39
CA VAL A 153 -11.36 -9.75 -9.55
C VAL A 153 -11.54 -8.22 -9.53
N ILE A 154 -11.86 -7.59 -10.66
CA ILE A 154 -12.15 -6.14 -10.71
C ILE A 154 -13.35 -5.83 -9.82
N GLU A 155 -14.41 -6.65 -9.85
CA GLU A 155 -15.58 -6.50 -8.99
C GLU A 155 -15.22 -6.68 -7.50
N HIS A 156 -14.30 -7.59 -7.15
CA HIS A 156 -13.80 -7.72 -5.78
C HIS A 156 -13.13 -6.42 -5.28
N TYR A 157 -12.33 -5.76 -6.12
CA TYR A 157 -11.73 -4.47 -5.77
C TYR A 157 -12.78 -3.36 -5.63
N ARG A 158 -13.77 -3.32 -6.53
CA ARG A 158 -14.89 -2.39 -6.44
C ARG A 158 -15.64 -2.55 -5.12
N GLN A 159 -15.99 -3.79 -4.77
CA GLN A 159 -16.69 -4.09 -3.52
C GLN A 159 -15.82 -3.80 -2.29
N ALA A 160 -14.51 -4.08 -2.34
CA ALA A 160 -13.57 -3.75 -1.28
C ALA A 160 -13.47 -2.24 -1.04
N ALA A 161 -13.53 -1.42 -2.09
CA ALA A 161 -13.58 0.04 -1.96
C ALA A 161 -14.86 0.51 -1.27
N LEU A 162 -16.04 -0.06 -1.59
CA LEU A 162 -17.29 0.20 -0.88
C LEU A 162 -17.21 -0.23 0.58
N ASN A 163 -16.64 -1.42 0.86
CA ASN A 163 -16.46 -1.93 2.21
C ASN A 163 -15.50 -1.04 3.02
N ALA A 164 -14.44 -0.51 2.40
CA ALA A 164 -13.54 0.45 3.03
C ALA A 164 -14.30 1.74 3.43
N ARG A 165 -15.15 2.26 2.57
CA ARG A 165 -16.02 3.41 2.92
C ARG A 165 -16.97 3.08 4.06
N LYS A 166 -17.59 1.88 4.03
CA LYS A 166 -18.45 1.39 5.12
C LYS A 166 -17.69 1.25 6.45
N ALA A 167 -16.42 0.85 6.40
CA ALA A 167 -15.54 0.79 7.56
C ALA A 167 -15.00 2.16 8.00
N GLY A 168 -15.37 3.27 7.36
CA GLY A 168 -14.99 4.62 7.75
C GLY A 168 -13.70 5.16 7.15
N PHE A 169 -13.02 4.44 6.25
CA PHE A 169 -11.82 4.97 5.58
C PHE A 169 -12.11 6.23 4.76
N ASP A 170 -11.18 7.18 4.76
CA ASP A 170 -11.26 8.42 3.97
C ASP A 170 -11.13 8.16 2.46
N GLY A 171 -10.49 7.06 2.06
CA GLY A 171 -10.29 6.62 0.68
C GLY A 171 -9.61 5.27 0.59
N VAL A 172 -9.14 4.90 -0.62
CA VAL A 172 -8.37 3.68 -0.88
C VAL A 172 -7.16 3.95 -1.77
N GLU A 173 -6.15 3.07 -1.68
CA GLU A 173 -4.99 3.07 -2.56
C GLU A 173 -4.87 1.71 -3.26
N LEU A 174 -4.75 1.68 -4.60
CA LEU A 174 -4.41 0.45 -5.31
C LEU A 174 -2.91 0.16 -5.23
N HIS A 175 -2.57 -1.03 -4.81
CA HIS A 175 -1.17 -1.47 -4.76
C HIS A 175 -0.73 -2.02 -6.12
N CYS A 176 -0.06 -1.20 -6.94
CA CYS A 176 0.43 -1.57 -8.27
C CYS A 176 1.94 -1.79 -8.31
N THR A 177 2.55 -2.27 -7.23
CA THR A 177 3.99 -2.55 -7.17
C THR A 177 4.29 -3.81 -6.38
N SER A 178 5.58 -4.08 -6.11
CA SER A 178 6.07 -5.18 -5.26
C SER A 178 5.67 -6.58 -5.73
N GLY A 179 5.40 -6.76 -7.02
CA GLY A 179 5.10 -8.06 -7.60
C GLY A 179 3.73 -8.62 -7.25
N TYR A 180 2.76 -7.77 -6.88
CA TYR A 180 1.38 -8.16 -6.63
C TYR A 180 0.53 -8.11 -7.91
N LEU A 181 -0.70 -8.60 -7.85
CA LEU A 181 -1.50 -8.90 -9.03
C LEU A 181 -1.54 -7.78 -10.08
N PRO A 182 -1.77 -6.49 -9.74
CA PRO A 182 -1.73 -5.44 -10.76
C PRO A 182 -0.36 -5.35 -11.45
N MET A 183 0.75 -5.42 -10.68
CA MET A 183 2.10 -5.39 -11.27
C MET A 183 2.40 -6.66 -12.07
N GLN A 184 1.85 -7.82 -11.68
CA GLN A 184 1.99 -9.06 -12.46
C GLN A 184 1.34 -8.95 -13.85
N PHE A 185 0.23 -8.21 -13.98
CA PHE A 185 -0.37 -7.89 -15.29
C PHE A 185 0.51 -6.91 -16.06
N MET A 186 1.07 -5.91 -15.41
CA MET A 186 1.84 -4.84 -16.03
C MET A 186 3.20 -5.31 -16.56
N ALA A 187 3.87 -6.21 -15.83
CA ALA A 187 5.23 -6.66 -16.14
C ALA A 187 5.26 -7.71 -17.26
N SER A 188 6.09 -7.48 -18.28
CA SER A 188 6.23 -8.38 -19.45
C SER A 188 6.74 -9.77 -19.07
N GLY A 189 7.53 -9.92 -17.98
CA GLY A 189 8.05 -11.21 -17.52
C GLY A 189 7.00 -12.13 -16.89
N SER A 190 5.96 -11.59 -16.26
CA SER A 190 4.90 -12.34 -15.60
C SER A 190 3.57 -12.43 -16.37
N ASN A 191 3.40 -11.59 -17.40
CA ASN A 191 2.21 -11.56 -18.25
C ASN A 191 2.54 -12.07 -19.65
N ARG A 192 2.11 -13.28 -19.98
CA ARG A 192 2.27 -13.95 -21.29
C ARG A 192 0.93 -14.04 -22.05
N ARG A 193 -0.03 -13.18 -21.72
CA ARG A 193 -1.33 -13.17 -22.36
C ARG A 193 -1.24 -12.63 -23.79
N ASN A 194 -2.12 -13.13 -24.65
CA ASN A 194 -2.28 -12.71 -26.04
C ASN A 194 -3.67 -12.11 -26.31
N ASP A 195 -4.44 -11.83 -25.26
CA ASP A 195 -5.71 -11.12 -25.31
C ASP A 195 -5.55 -9.63 -24.95
N ALA A 196 -6.66 -8.93 -24.77
CA ALA A 196 -6.70 -7.50 -24.47
C ALA A 196 -5.99 -7.06 -23.19
N TYR A 197 -5.57 -8.01 -22.34
CA TYR A 197 -4.87 -7.76 -21.07
C TYR A 197 -3.37 -8.11 -21.13
N GLY A 198 -2.82 -8.35 -22.34
CA GLY A 198 -1.41 -8.69 -22.56
C GLY A 198 -0.81 -7.95 -23.74
N GLY A 199 0.32 -8.41 -24.23
CA GLY A 199 1.02 -7.82 -25.37
C GLY A 199 1.79 -6.55 -25.02
N ASP A 200 1.45 -5.43 -25.64
CA ASP A 200 2.10 -4.13 -25.43
C ASP A 200 1.79 -3.50 -24.06
N ALA A 201 2.44 -2.38 -23.74
CA ALA A 201 2.26 -1.70 -22.46
C ALA A 201 0.79 -1.29 -22.24
N ALA A 202 0.07 -0.86 -23.27
CA ALA A 202 -1.34 -0.46 -23.16
C ALA A 202 -2.24 -1.63 -22.75
N GLY A 203 -2.03 -2.81 -23.36
CA GLY A 203 -2.74 -4.04 -22.98
C GLY A 203 -2.38 -4.51 -21.58
N ARG A 204 -1.09 -4.46 -21.20
CA ARG A 204 -0.63 -4.90 -19.88
C ARG A 204 -1.15 -4.02 -18.73
N VAL A 205 -1.28 -2.70 -18.92
CA VAL A 205 -1.80 -1.80 -17.87
C VAL A 205 -3.32 -1.80 -17.76
N ARG A 206 -4.03 -2.39 -18.71
CA ARG A 206 -5.48 -2.39 -18.79
C ARG A 206 -6.17 -2.89 -17.51
N PHE A 207 -5.68 -3.99 -16.93
CA PHE A 207 -6.23 -4.51 -15.67
C PHE A 207 -6.16 -3.48 -14.54
N ALA A 208 -4.99 -2.89 -14.31
CA ALA A 208 -4.81 -1.88 -13.27
C ALA A 208 -5.69 -0.65 -13.50
N LYS A 209 -5.80 -0.19 -14.76
CA LYS A 209 -6.69 0.89 -15.17
C LYS A 209 -8.15 0.58 -14.83
N GLU A 210 -8.67 -0.58 -15.25
CA GLU A 210 -10.07 -0.98 -15.01
C GLU A 210 -10.37 -1.15 -13.51
N VAL A 211 -9.41 -1.63 -12.70
CA VAL A 211 -9.53 -1.66 -11.24
C VAL A 211 -9.64 -0.24 -10.65
N ILE A 212 -8.78 0.69 -11.08
CA ILE A 212 -8.83 2.09 -10.62
C ILE A 212 -10.15 2.73 -11.01
N GLU A 213 -10.64 2.53 -12.24
CA GLU A 213 -11.94 3.02 -12.73
C GLU A 213 -13.10 2.47 -11.90
N ALA A 214 -13.08 1.16 -11.60
CA ALA A 214 -14.11 0.51 -10.79
C ALA A 214 -14.16 1.06 -9.35
N MET A 215 -13.00 1.25 -8.72
CA MET A 215 -12.91 1.87 -7.40
C MET A 215 -13.34 3.34 -7.42
N ALA A 216 -12.90 4.12 -8.41
CA ALA A 216 -13.26 5.53 -8.57
C ALA A 216 -14.77 5.70 -8.81
N GLY A 217 -15.37 4.84 -9.63
CA GLY A 217 -16.82 4.81 -9.84
C GLY A 217 -17.60 4.44 -8.58
N ALA A 218 -17.01 3.62 -7.69
CA ALA A 218 -17.67 3.18 -6.47
C ALA A 218 -17.68 4.23 -5.34
N ILE A 219 -16.57 4.98 -5.15
CA ILE A 219 -16.38 5.83 -3.96
C ILE A 219 -16.02 7.29 -4.27
N GLY A 220 -15.94 7.66 -5.54
CA GLY A 220 -15.44 8.96 -6.02
C GLY A 220 -13.96 8.96 -6.30
N ALA A 221 -13.54 9.47 -7.46
CA ALA A 221 -12.15 9.46 -7.92
C ALA A 221 -11.21 10.23 -6.97
N GLY A 222 -11.67 11.34 -6.39
CA GLY A 222 -10.90 12.15 -5.44
C GLY A 222 -10.57 11.46 -4.11
N ARG A 223 -11.01 10.19 -3.92
CA ARG A 223 -10.71 9.33 -2.76
C ARG A 223 -9.88 8.11 -3.13
N VAL A 224 -9.45 8.00 -4.37
CA VAL A 224 -8.66 6.86 -4.87
C VAL A 224 -7.27 7.33 -5.22
N GLY A 225 -6.27 6.69 -4.65
CA GLY A 225 -4.86 6.79 -5.04
C GLY A 225 -4.36 5.46 -5.62
N PHE A 226 -3.17 5.49 -6.19
CA PHE A 226 -2.48 4.26 -6.61
C PHE A 226 -0.98 4.38 -6.37
N ARG A 227 -0.32 3.23 -6.13
CA ARG A 227 1.10 3.18 -5.78
C ARG A 227 1.91 2.46 -6.84
N LEU A 228 3.00 3.09 -7.31
CA LEU A 228 3.95 2.57 -8.28
C LEU A 228 5.38 2.56 -7.76
N CYS A 229 6.17 1.61 -8.29
CA CYS A 229 7.63 1.57 -8.21
C CYS A 229 8.17 0.97 -9.52
N PRO A 230 8.46 1.78 -10.54
CA PRO A 230 8.97 1.27 -11.81
C PRO A 230 10.28 0.49 -11.61
N GLY A 231 10.36 -0.70 -12.22
CA GLY A 231 11.55 -1.55 -12.14
C GLY A 231 11.76 -2.28 -10.80
N ASN A 232 10.76 -2.35 -9.92
CA ASN A 232 10.87 -3.11 -8.67
C ASN A 232 10.87 -4.62 -8.94
N PRO A 233 11.96 -5.35 -8.64
CA PRO A 233 12.10 -6.77 -8.95
C PRO A 233 11.47 -7.69 -7.87
N TYR A 234 10.85 -7.13 -6.84
CA TYR A 234 10.34 -7.89 -5.70
C TYR A 234 9.28 -8.92 -6.14
N ASN A 235 9.27 -10.10 -5.50
CA ASN A 235 8.40 -11.23 -5.84
C ASN A 235 8.57 -11.73 -7.29
N ASP A 236 9.81 -11.79 -7.76
CA ASP A 236 10.17 -12.35 -9.06
C ASP A 236 9.50 -11.61 -10.23
N ILE A 237 9.49 -10.28 -10.16
CA ILE A 237 9.04 -9.43 -11.26
C ILE A 237 10.22 -9.07 -12.15
N ASP A 238 10.01 -9.29 -13.43
CA ASP A 238 10.87 -8.84 -14.52
C ASP A 238 10.02 -8.08 -15.54
N ASP A 239 10.28 -6.79 -15.68
CA ASP A 239 9.65 -5.93 -16.69
C ASP A 239 10.75 -5.34 -17.59
N LEU A 240 10.69 -5.68 -18.87
CA LEU A 240 11.71 -5.24 -19.85
C LEU A 240 11.62 -3.74 -20.15
N GLU A 241 10.45 -3.12 -19.91
CA GLU A 241 10.17 -1.73 -20.27
C GLU A 241 9.51 -0.96 -19.11
N PRO A 242 10.12 -0.94 -17.90
CA PRO A 242 9.45 -0.45 -16.69
C PRO A 242 9.07 1.02 -16.75
N ALA A 243 9.84 1.86 -17.43
CA ALA A 243 9.52 3.26 -17.63
C ALA A 243 8.28 3.42 -18.54
N GLN A 244 8.24 2.71 -19.67
CA GLN A 244 7.12 2.75 -20.59
C GLN A 244 5.85 2.19 -19.96
N THR A 245 5.95 1.08 -19.22
CA THR A 245 4.83 0.48 -18.50
C THR A 245 4.24 1.45 -17.47
N ALA A 246 5.09 2.12 -16.67
CA ALA A 246 4.63 3.09 -15.68
C ALA A 246 4.01 4.33 -16.32
N ALA A 247 4.61 4.88 -17.38
CA ALA A 247 4.07 5.98 -18.15
C ALA A 247 2.69 5.64 -18.73
N ALA A 248 2.56 4.46 -19.35
CA ALA A 248 1.30 4.00 -19.94
C ALA A 248 0.17 3.91 -18.89
N LEU A 249 0.43 3.44 -17.66
CA LEU A 249 -0.59 3.46 -16.60
C LEU A 249 -0.95 4.88 -16.19
N CYS A 250 0.05 5.75 -15.95
CA CYS A 250 -0.17 7.15 -15.58
C CYS A 250 -1.05 7.87 -16.62
N GLU A 251 -0.74 7.72 -17.90
CA GLU A 251 -1.50 8.31 -19.01
C GLU A 251 -2.91 7.70 -19.13
N ALA A 252 -3.05 6.38 -18.96
CA ALA A 252 -4.34 5.70 -19.06
C ALA A 252 -5.34 6.13 -17.97
N VAL A 253 -4.87 6.57 -16.80
CA VAL A 253 -5.72 7.04 -15.70
C VAL A 253 -5.72 8.57 -15.55
N ALA A 254 -4.95 9.30 -16.36
CA ALA A 254 -4.87 10.76 -16.32
C ALA A 254 -6.23 11.49 -16.43
N PRO A 255 -7.24 10.99 -17.19
CA PRO A 255 -8.57 11.62 -17.26
C PRO A 255 -9.37 11.55 -15.95
N LEU A 256 -9.02 10.68 -15.01
CA LEU A 256 -9.70 10.55 -13.73
C LEU A 256 -9.13 11.56 -12.72
N PRO A 257 -9.96 12.34 -11.99
CA PRO A 257 -9.46 13.26 -10.96
C PRO A 257 -9.11 12.51 -9.66
N LEU A 258 -8.08 11.64 -9.73
CA LEU A 258 -7.64 10.81 -8.61
C LEU A 258 -7.02 11.65 -7.49
N ALA A 259 -7.03 11.13 -6.26
CA ALA A 259 -6.50 11.82 -5.10
C ALA A 259 -4.97 12.01 -5.21
N TYR A 260 -4.24 10.98 -5.59
CA TYR A 260 -2.78 11.03 -5.70
C TYR A 260 -2.18 9.83 -6.46
N LEU A 261 -0.96 10.02 -6.93
CA LEU A 261 -0.01 8.96 -7.27
C LEU A 261 1.04 8.85 -6.15
N HIS A 262 1.15 7.70 -5.51
CA HIS A 262 2.17 7.37 -4.53
C HIS A 262 3.34 6.68 -5.23
N ILE A 263 4.39 7.43 -5.51
CA ILE A 263 5.52 6.95 -6.32
C ILE A 263 6.75 6.64 -5.46
N MET A 264 7.29 5.44 -5.60
CA MET A 264 8.54 5.01 -4.97
C MET A 264 9.71 5.27 -5.91
N ARG A 265 10.85 5.62 -5.33
CA ARG A 265 12.11 5.69 -6.06
C ARG A 265 12.40 4.36 -6.76
N SER A 266 12.78 4.40 -8.02
CA SER A 266 13.18 3.19 -8.74
C SER A 266 14.46 2.60 -8.16
N PRO A 267 14.57 1.26 -8.02
CA PRO A 267 15.83 0.61 -7.71
C PRO A 267 16.79 0.54 -8.92
N LEU A 268 16.30 0.82 -10.12
CA LEU A 268 17.11 0.78 -11.34
C LEU A 268 17.93 2.05 -11.49
N GLN A 269 19.22 1.89 -11.73
CA GLN A 269 20.12 3.00 -12.01
C GLN A 269 19.69 3.69 -13.32
N GLY A 270 19.62 5.01 -13.30
CA GLY A 270 19.28 5.81 -14.47
C GLY A 270 17.78 5.99 -14.72
N LEU A 271 16.89 5.37 -13.92
CA LEU A 271 15.45 5.59 -13.98
C LEU A 271 15.00 6.50 -12.82
N ASP A 272 14.77 7.78 -13.11
CA ASP A 272 14.15 8.71 -12.16
C ASP A 272 12.62 8.54 -12.19
N ALA A 273 12.10 7.79 -11.21
CA ALA A 273 10.68 7.53 -11.08
C ALA A 273 9.86 8.78 -10.75
N PHE A 274 10.46 9.76 -10.04
CA PHE A 274 9.77 10.99 -9.67
C PHE A 274 9.63 11.91 -10.88
N GLU A 275 10.68 12.03 -11.69
CA GLU A 275 10.62 12.79 -12.96
C GLU A 275 9.62 12.14 -13.93
N LEU A 276 9.67 10.82 -14.11
CA LEU A 276 8.71 10.07 -14.92
C LEU A 276 7.26 10.35 -14.45
N ALA A 277 7.01 10.32 -13.16
CA ALA A 277 5.67 10.59 -12.62
C ALA A 277 5.22 12.03 -12.90
N ARG A 278 6.12 13.02 -12.77
CA ARG A 278 5.79 14.42 -13.10
C ARG A 278 5.47 14.63 -14.59
N GLN A 279 6.15 13.91 -15.48
CA GLN A 279 5.94 14.02 -16.93
C GLN A 279 4.64 13.39 -17.41
N HIS A 280 4.22 12.26 -16.78
CA HIS A 280 3.12 11.44 -17.30
C HIS A 280 1.87 11.41 -16.42
N SER A 281 1.90 12.01 -15.20
CA SER A 281 0.76 12.02 -14.29
C SER A 281 0.33 13.44 -13.92
N PRO A 282 -0.96 13.81 -14.09
CA PRO A 282 -1.47 15.11 -13.61
C PRO A 282 -1.81 15.09 -12.11
N HIS A 283 -1.69 13.95 -11.45
CA HIS A 283 -2.13 13.79 -10.06
C HIS A 283 -1.08 14.31 -9.08
N ALA A 284 -1.52 14.73 -7.89
CA ALA A 284 -0.63 15.07 -6.79
C ALA A 284 0.28 13.89 -6.45
N LEU A 285 1.59 14.14 -6.28
CA LEU A 285 2.57 13.09 -5.98
C LEU A 285 2.81 12.96 -4.48
N ILE A 286 2.72 11.74 -3.95
CA ILE A 286 3.32 11.35 -2.67
C ILE A 286 4.64 10.66 -2.97
N LEU A 287 5.75 11.29 -2.61
CA LEU A 287 7.10 10.74 -2.85
C LEU A 287 7.47 9.72 -1.77
N ASN A 288 8.09 8.62 -2.15
CA ASN A 288 8.51 7.58 -1.21
C ASN A 288 9.92 7.09 -1.47
N ASP A 289 10.53 6.61 -0.39
CA ASP A 289 11.82 5.98 -0.24
C ASP A 289 13.00 6.93 -0.05
N SER A 290 13.82 6.56 0.95
CA SER A 290 15.12 7.16 1.27
C SER A 290 15.07 8.65 1.68
N PHE A 291 13.93 9.15 2.18
CA PHE A 291 13.81 10.48 2.75
C PHE A 291 14.08 10.50 4.27
N ASP A 292 14.74 11.56 4.71
CA ASP A 292 14.74 12.06 6.08
C ASP A 292 13.98 13.41 6.16
N GLY A 293 13.89 14.03 7.33
CA GLY A 293 13.16 15.29 7.48
C GLY A 293 13.70 16.42 6.59
N PRO A 294 15.02 16.70 6.57
CA PRO A 294 15.62 17.71 5.72
C PRO A 294 15.41 17.49 4.22
N SER A 295 15.68 16.28 3.73
CA SER A 295 15.53 15.95 2.29
C SER A 295 14.07 15.93 1.85
N ALA A 296 13.14 15.47 2.71
CA ALA A 296 11.71 15.55 2.46
C ALA A 296 11.24 17.02 2.34
N ASN A 297 11.69 17.88 3.26
CA ASN A 297 11.36 19.30 3.18
C ASN A 297 11.92 19.95 1.93
N ALA A 298 13.15 19.64 1.52
CA ALA A 298 13.77 20.15 0.31
C ALA A 298 12.98 19.75 -0.94
N ALA A 299 12.61 18.48 -1.08
CA ALA A 299 11.83 17.97 -2.21
C ALA A 299 10.44 18.64 -2.32
N LEU A 300 9.78 18.88 -1.18
CA LEU A 300 8.50 19.60 -1.18
C LEU A 300 8.64 21.08 -1.50
N ALA A 301 9.71 21.73 -0.99
CA ALA A 301 9.98 23.14 -1.24
C ALA A 301 10.37 23.41 -2.71
N SER A 302 11.01 22.45 -3.38
CA SER A 302 11.32 22.51 -4.83
C SER A 302 10.12 22.18 -5.73
N GLY A 303 9.00 21.72 -5.16
CA GLY A 303 7.79 21.33 -5.93
C GLY A 303 7.86 19.95 -6.56
N GLU A 304 8.78 19.09 -6.12
CA GLU A 304 8.89 17.71 -6.64
C GLU A 304 7.67 16.85 -6.31
N GLY A 305 6.97 17.15 -5.22
CA GLY A 305 5.77 16.44 -4.79
C GLY A 305 4.88 17.25 -3.87
N ALA A 306 3.70 16.74 -3.59
CA ALA A 306 2.73 17.35 -2.67
C ALA A 306 2.89 16.87 -1.22
N ALA A 307 3.36 15.63 -1.02
CA ALA A 307 3.62 15.03 0.29
C ALA A 307 4.77 14.01 0.19
N VAL A 308 5.32 13.62 1.34
CA VAL A 308 6.37 12.58 1.44
C VAL A 308 5.91 11.49 2.40
N SER A 309 6.08 10.23 2.00
CA SER A 309 5.73 9.09 2.84
C SER A 309 6.96 8.44 3.47
N PHE A 310 6.80 8.05 4.74
CA PHE A 310 7.80 7.37 5.54
C PHE A 310 7.28 5.99 5.97
N GLY A 311 8.04 4.94 5.66
CA GLY A 311 7.74 3.58 6.13
C GLY A 311 8.47 3.28 7.43
N ARG A 312 9.73 2.88 7.32
CA ARG A 312 10.57 2.36 8.41
C ARG A 312 10.65 3.28 9.63
N HIS A 313 10.63 4.59 9.42
CA HIS A 313 10.66 5.56 10.52
C HIS A 313 9.41 5.49 11.39
N PHE A 314 8.21 5.26 10.81
CA PHE A 314 6.98 5.11 11.58
C PHE A 314 6.90 3.81 12.40
N ILE A 315 7.72 2.79 12.09
CA ILE A 315 7.68 1.53 12.85
C ILE A 315 8.02 1.77 14.32
N ALA A 316 9.16 2.41 14.59
CA ALA A 316 9.66 2.64 15.94
C ALA A 316 9.41 4.06 16.51
N ASN A 317 8.73 4.90 15.74
CA ASN A 317 8.42 6.27 16.15
C ASN A 317 6.93 6.56 15.91
N PRO A 318 6.05 6.16 16.84
CA PRO A 318 4.62 6.45 16.71
C PRO A 318 4.35 7.96 16.63
N ASP A 319 5.18 8.77 17.25
CA ASP A 319 5.17 10.23 17.26
C ASP A 319 6.15 10.87 16.23
N LEU A 320 6.36 10.23 15.08
CA LEU A 320 7.34 10.66 14.07
C LEU A 320 7.17 12.15 13.68
N VAL A 321 5.93 12.61 13.50
CA VAL A 321 5.64 14.00 13.12
C VAL A 321 6.19 14.99 14.14
N GLU A 322 5.98 14.72 15.44
CA GLU A 322 6.49 15.56 16.53
C GLU A 322 8.01 15.47 16.64
N ARG A 323 8.58 14.28 16.47
CA ARG A 323 10.06 14.14 16.43
C ARG A 323 10.69 14.95 15.32
N LEU A 324 10.13 14.88 14.11
CA LEU A 324 10.62 15.67 12.97
C LEU A 324 10.42 17.18 13.20
N ARG A 325 9.27 17.59 13.76
CA ARG A 325 8.96 19.01 14.04
C ARG A 325 9.96 19.63 15.00
N HIS A 326 10.39 18.86 15.99
CA HIS A 326 11.27 19.33 17.08
C HIS A 326 12.73 18.87 16.93
N GLY A 327 13.10 18.28 15.77
CA GLY A 327 14.48 17.82 15.52
C GLY A 327 14.94 16.74 16.51
N ARG A 328 14.01 15.86 16.99
CA ARG A 328 14.32 14.82 17.96
C ARG A 328 14.89 13.58 17.28
N ALA A 329 15.76 12.88 18.00
CA ALA A 329 16.35 11.63 17.50
C ALA A 329 15.28 10.58 17.23
N LEU A 330 15.45 9.83 16.12
CA LEU A 330 14.57 8.73 15.76
C LEU A 330 15.08 7.42 16.34
N SER A 331 14.16 6.66 16.93
CA SER A 331 14.40 5.31 17.41
C SER A 331 14.55 4.35 16.22
N ARG A 332 15.39 3.32 16.41
CA ARG A 332 15.55 2.23 15.43
C ARG A 332 14.56 1.11 15.74
N PHE A 333 13.94 0.53 14.71
CA PHE A 333 13.09 -0.63 14.89
C PHE A 333 13.89 -1.93 14.95
N ASP A 334 13.38 -2.91 15.68
CA ASP A 334 13.92 -4.27 15.68
C ASP A 334 13.38 -5.06 14.49
N ARG A 335 14.28 -5.44 13.58
CA ARG A 335 13.93 -6.22 12.38
C ARG A 335 13.30 -7.57 12.70
N LYS A 336 13.66 -8.18 13.84
CA LYS A 336 13.14 -9.50 14.26
C LYS A 336 11.65 -9.46 14.60
N THR A 337 11.12 -8.28 14.94
CA THR A 337 9.72 -8.10 15.33
C THR A 337 8.82 -7.58 14.21
N LEU A 338 9.33 -7.42 12.99
CA LEU A 338 8.56 -6.84 11.88
C LEU A 338 7.25 -7.60 11.60
N TYR A 339 7.32 -8.93 11.58
CA TYR A 339 6.23 -9.82 11.16
C TYR A 339 5.81 -10.82 12.24
N THR A 340 6.29 -10.67 13.49
CA THR A 340 5.89 -11.52 14.61
C THR A 340 4.48 -11.16 15.11
N PRO A 341 3.73 -12.08 15.70
CA PRO A 341 2.46 -11.77 16.34
C PRO A 341 2.63 -10.95 17.61
N GLY A 342 1.54 -10.34 18.10
CA GLY A 342 1.47 -9.63 19.38
C GLY A 342 2.06 -8.23 19.37
N LYS A 343 2.22 -7.65 20.56
CA LYS A 343 2.52 -6.23 20.77
C LYS A 343 3.98 -5.86 20.59
N ALA A 344 4.90 -6.83 20.80
CA ALA A 344 6.33 -6.58 20.75
C ALA A 344 6.79 -6.07 19.38
N GLY A 345 7.46 -4.91 19.35
CA GLY A 345 7.89 -4.24 18.14
C GLY A 345 6.74 -3.71 17.28
N TYR A 346 5.55 -3.55 17.85
CA TYR A 346 4.35 -3.09 17.16
C TYR A 346 3.70 -1.89 17.87
N THR A 347 3.20 -2.06 19.09
CA THR A 347 2.53 -1.01 19.86
C THR A 347 3.31 -0.58 21.11
N ASP A 348 4.47 -1.18 21.39
CA ASP A 348 5.28 -0.97 22.57
C ASP A 348 6.45 0.03 22.37
N TYR A 349 6.62 0.59 21.20
CA TYR A 349 7.62 1.64 20.99
C TYR A 349 7.19 2.93 21.68
N PRO A 350 8.07 3.52 22.55
CA PRO A 350 7.72 4.70 23.33
C PRO A 350 7.72 5.97 22.47
N THR A 351 6.85 6.90 22.85
CA THR A 351 6.94 8.28 22.36
C THR A 351 8.15 8.98 22.95
N TRP A 352 8.60 10.07 22.31
CA TRP A 352 9.69 10.86 22.84
C TRP A 352 9.38 11.43 24.25
N GLN A 353 8.16 11.86 24.50
CA GLN A 353 7.74 12.38 25.81
C GLN A 353 7.81 11.30 26.91
N ALA A 354 7.44 10.06 26.61
CA ALA A 354 7.55 8.96 27.55
C ALA A 354 9.01 8.69 27.93
N VAL A 355 9.92 8.65 26.95
CA VAL A 355 11.37 8.49 27.20
C VAL A 355 11.93 9.63 28.05
N ALA A 356 11.52 10.88 27.78
CA ALA A 356 12.00 12.04 28.53
C ALA A 356 11.53 12.00 30.00
N GLN A 357 10.35 11.45 30.28
CA GLN A 357 9.84 11.28 31.65
C GLN A 357 10.57 10.17 32.42
N GLU A 358 10.92 9.06 31.75
CA GLU A 358 11.71 7.98 32.40
C GLU A 358 13.13 8.41 32.76
N VAL A 359 13.77 9.26 31.97
CA VAL A 359 15.12 9.77 32.23
C VAL A 359 15.13 10.84 33.36
N ALA A 360 13.99 11.48 33.62
CA ALA A 360 13.85 12.51 34.67
C ALA A 360 13.49 11.95 36.04
N GLN A 361 13.19 10.67 36.17
CA GLN A 361 12.98 9.91 37.40
C GLN A 361 14.26 9.18 37.84
#